data_cf88b86d072695fe6ff70ea68e4651a2
#
_entry.id   cf88b86d072695fe6ff70ea68e4651a2
#
_cell.length_a   1.000
_cell.length_b   1.000
_cell.length_c   1.000
_cell.angle_alpha   90.00
_cell.angle_beta   90.00
_cell.angle_gamma   90.00
#
_symmetry.space_group_name_H-M   'P 1'
#
loop_
_entity.id
_entity.type
_entity.pdbx_description
1 polymer ?
#
loop_
_entity_poly.entity_id
_entity_poly.type
_entity_poly.pdbx_seq_one_letter_code
_entity_poly.pdbx_strand_id
1 'polypeptide(L)'
;PQEVVLRYEAHAAPIVERYVQPTPLPGQPKAAAPRRKRKGLRIFLFCMLGLLLISGGITALCLSGVFDSHDSYFDDHFEHRNDAESYDNSNHGETTIKRLPNTDKVKLRYSETHGEALSIQEVYQKVNPSTVTVFASMNDGSAMVGTGVIFTSDGYILTNAHVIAGGAECYVVLDTGKNYRASLLGLDEEKDLAVIKIAAKGLPAAEFGDSDALTVGDTVYAIGNPLGVELRGTLTDGIVSAINRDVDVDGITMTLIQTNAALNSGNSGGPLINVYGQVVGINTMKMGSSSTVSVEGLGFAIPIASTAYMINDLIAYGEIHGEVMIGVSVQIAPVTLDSGETALLVMDVTPGGPGDEGGIQ
;
A
#
# COMPACT_ATOMS: atom_id res chain seq x y z
N PRO A 1 -3.41 55.20 -8.39
CA PRO A 1 -3.90 53.84 -8.38
C PRO A 1 -4.60 53.58 -9.69
N GLN A 2 -3.97 52.75 -10.50
CA GLN A 2 -4.58 52.27 -11.77
C GLN A 2 -5.21 50.92 -11.47
N GLU A 3 -6.53 50.86 -11.60
CA GLU A 3 -7.29 49.61 -11.64
C GLU A 3 -6.93 48.84 -12.90
N VAL A 4 -6.40 47.63 -12.71
CA VAL A 4 -6.23 46.64 -13.78
C VAL A 4 -7.50 45.83 -13.88
N VAL A 5 -8.33 46.14 -14.88
CA VAL A 5 -9.52 45.35 -15.22
C VAL A 5 -9.05 44.19 -16.13
N LEU A 6 -9.03 42.99 -15.60
CA LEU A 6 -8.86 41.76 -16.40
C LEU A 6 -10.17 41.48 -17.14
N ARG A 7 -10.19 41.65 -18.46
CA ARG A 7 -11.28 41.20 -19.32
C ARG A 7 -11.09 39.72 -19.60
N TYR A 8 -12.06 38.93 -19.17
CA TYR A 8 -12.19 37.53 -19.51
C TYR A 8 -12.87 37.41 -20.88
N GLU A 9 -12.14 36.98 -21.92
CA GLU A 9 -12.73 36.61 -23.20
C GLU A 9 -13.25 35.17 -23.09
N ALA A 10 -14.57 35.03 -23.19
CA ALA A 10 -15.24 33.73 -23.26
C ALA A 10 -14.93 33.08 -24.63
N HIS A 11 -14.13 32.00 -24.61
CA HIS A 11 -13.96 31.16 -25.81
C HIS A 11 -15.25 30.41 -26.10
N ALA A 12 -15.68 30.52 -27.37
CA ALA A 12 -16.84 29.90 -27.94
C ALA A 12 -16.84 28.37 -27.73
N ALA A 13 -18.00 27.82 -27.42
CA ALA A 13 -18.24 26.40 -27.27
C ALA A 13 -17.88 25.60 -28.53
N PRO A 14 -17.38 24.36 -28.40
CA PRO A 14 -17.04 23.54 -29.57
C PRO A 14 -18.29 23.21 -30.40
N ILE A 15 -18.16 23.38 -31.69
CA ILE A 15 -19.16 23.01 -32.69
C ILE A 15 -19.31 21.48 -32.67
N VAL A 16 -20.48 20.98 -32.22
CA VAL A 16 -20.84 19.58 -32.36
C VAL A 16 -21.24 19.34 -33.80
N GLU A 17 -20.34 18.79 -34.60
CA GLU A 17 -20.68 18.28 -35.95
C GLU A 17 -21.65 17.11 -35.79
N ARG A 18 -22.91 17.34 -36.25
CA ARG A 18 -23.90 16.26 -36.42
C ARG A 18 -23.42 15.35 -37.55
N TYR A 19 -23.11 14.11 -37.17
CA TYR A 19 -22.87 13.03 -38.13
C TYR A 19 -24.18 12.81 -38.94
N VAL A 20 -24.21 13.25 -40.21
CA VAL A 20 -25.30 12.99 -41.16
C VAL A 20 -24.99 11.65 -41.82
N GLN A 21 -25.84 10.64 -41.61
CA GLN A 21 -25.72 9.38 -42.32
C GLN A 21 -25.93 9.61 -43.83
N PRO A 22 -25.06 9.04 -44.69
CA PRO A 22 -25.22 9.15 -46.15
C PRO A 22 -26.48 8.42 -46.59
N THR A 23 -27.30 9.11 -47.35
CA THR A 23 -28.46 8.52 -48.04
C THR A 23 -28.01 7.49 -49.06
N PRO A 24 -28.68 6.31 -49.16
CA PRO A 24 -28.33 5.28 -50.14
C PRO A 24 -28.60 5.75 -51.56
N LEU A 25 -27.67 5.54 -52.46
CA LEU A 25 -27.82 5.78 -53.90
C LEU A 25 -28.85 4.80 -54.49
N PRO A 26 -29.76 5.27 -55.37
CA PRO A 26 -30.76 4.41 -56.04
C PRO A 26 -30.07 3.56 -57.12
N GLY A 27 -30.19 2.21 -57.02
CA GLY A 27 -29.88 1.33 -58.14
C GLY A 27 -29.03 0.09 -57.85
N GLN A 28 -28.86 -0.35 -56.60
CA GLN A 28 -28.21 -1.65 -56.38
C GLN A 28 -29.25 -2.78 -56.17
N PRO A 29 -29.10 -3.94 -56.83
CA PRO A 29 -30.01 -5.07 -56.64
C PRO A 29 -29.82 -5.69 -55.25
N LYS A 30 -30.92 -5.93 -54.53
CA LYS A 30 -30.93 -6.61 -53.22
C LYS A 30 -30.27 -7.97 -53.31
N ALA A 31 -29.17 -8.14 -52.60
CA ALA A 31 -28.53 -9.44 -52.42
C ALA A 31 -29.51 -10.39 -51.70
N ALA A 32 -29.70 -11.59 -52.28
CA ALA A 32 -30.55 -12.62 -51.71
C ALA A 32 -30.00 -13.09 -50.35
N ALA A 33 -30.85 -13.19 -49.33
CA ALA A 33 -30.52 -13.65 -48.00
C ALA A 33 -29.94 -15.10 -48.03
N PRO A 34 -28.85 -15.41 -47.37
CA PRO A 34 -28.28 -16.75 -47.36
C PRO A 34 -29.20 -17.72 -46.63
N ARG A 35 -29.56 -18.82 -47.28
CA ARG A 35 -30.30 -19.94 -46.67
C ARG A 35 -29.46 -20.54 -45.51
N ARG A 36 -29.90 -20.34 -44.29
CA ARG A 36 -29.31 -20.87 -43.06
C ARG A 36 -29.37 -22.40 -43.05
N LYS A 37 -28.25 -23.07 -43.27
CA LYS A 37 -28.12 -24.53 -43.13
C LYS A 37 -28.19 -24.90 -41.65
N ARG A 38 -29.11 -25.80 -41.26
CA ARG A 38 -29.37 -26.28 -39.88
C ARG A 38 -28.21 -27.03 -39.23
N LYS A 39 -26.98 -26.95 -39.74
CA LYS A 39 -25.79 -27.60 -39.13
C LYS A 39 -25.29 -26.90 -37.85
N GLY A 40 -25.52 -25.57 -37.69
CA GLY A 40 -25.04 -24.82 -36.50
C GLY A 40 -25.74 -25.23 -35.20
N LEU A 41 -27.01 -25.61 -35.25
CA LEU A 41 -27.75 -26.04 -34.06
C LEU A 41 -27.25 -27.35 -33.47
N ARG A 42 -26.82 -28.30 -34.33
CA ARG A 42 -26.27 -29.59 -33.91
C ARG A 42 -24.91 -29.40 -33.26
N ILE A 43 -24.03 -28.53 -33.80
CA ILE A 43 -22.72 -28.24 -33.23
C ILE A 43 -22.90 -27.53 -31.87
N PHE A 44 -23.84 -26.60 -31.77
CA PHE A 44 -24.13 -25.91 -30.48
C PHE A 44 -24.62 -26.88 -29.40
N LEU A 45 -25.53 -27.82 -29.76
CA LEU A 45 -26.00 -28.85 -28.83
C LEU A 45 -24.88 -29.82 -28.40
N PHE A 46 -23.95 -30.19 -29.28
CA PHE A 46 -22.80 -31.01 -28.92
C PHE A 46 -21.82 -30.29 -28.00
N CYS A 47 -21.57 -28.99 -28.21
CA CYS A 47 -20.73 -28.18 -27.32
C CYS A 47 -21.38 -28.02 -25.94
N MET A 48 -22.71 -27.79 -25.88
CA MET A 48 -23.43 -27.72 -24.61
C MET A 48 -23.42 -29.06 -23.85
N LEU A 49 -23.58 -30.18 -24.56
CA LEU A 49 -23.51 -31.49 -23.94
C LEU A 49 -22.09 -31.79 -23.42
N GLY A 50 -21.06 -31.38 -24.16
CA GLY A 50 -19.66 -31.48 -23.73
C GLY A 50 -19.37 -30.69 -22.47
N LEU A 51 -19.86 -29.44 -22.37
CA LEU A 51 -19.74 -28.60 -21.19
C LEU A 51 -20.45 -29.22 -19.98
N LEU A 52 -21.64 -29.80 -20.17
CA LEU A 52 -22.37 -30.48 -19.09
C LEU A 52 -21.66 -31.75 -18.60
N LEU A 53 -21.02 -32.48 -19.48
CA LEU A 53 -20.24 -33.65 -19.08
C LEU A 53 -18.94 -33.26 -18.35
N ILE A 54 -18.28 -32.18 -18.76
CA ILE A 54 -17.09 -31.67 -18.09
C ILE A 54 -17.48 -31.12 -16.69
N SER A 55 -18.56 -30.36 -16.57
CA SER A 55 -19.04 -29.86 -15.29
C SER A 55 -19.48 -30.98 -14.36
N GLY A 56 -20.19 -31.99 -14.87
CA GLY A 56 -20.57 -33.17 -14.09
C GLY A 56 -19.36 -34.02 -13.66
N GLY A 57 -18.34 -34.12 -14.51
CA GLY A 57 -17.07 -34.79 -14.18
C GLY A 57 -16.30 -34.07 -13.07
N ILE A 58 -16.22 -32.72 -13.12
CA ILE A 58 -15.58 -31.92 -12.08
C ILE A 58 -16.34 -32.04 -10.76
N THR A 59 -17.68 -31.97 -10.79
CA THR A 59 -18.52 -32.14 -9.60
C THR A 59 -18.35 -33.54 -8.99
N ALA A 60 -18.27 -34.59 -9.81
CA ALA A 60 -18.04 -35.96 -9.32
C ALA A 60 -16.62 -36.15 -8.72
N LEU A 61 -15.59 -35.48 -9.28
CA LEU A 61 -14.24 -35.45 -8.72
C LEU A 61 -14.18 -34.71 -7.37
N CYS A 62 -14.89 -33.58 -7.25
CA CYS A 62 -15.00 -32.85 -5.98
C CYS A 62 -15.73 -33.66 -4.91
N LEU A 63 -16.76 -34.41 -5.28
CA LEU A 63 -17.51 -35.28 -4.35
C LEU A 63 -16.77 -36.58 -3.99
N SER A 64 -15.76 -37.00 -4.75
CA SER A 64 -15.00 -38.21 -4.50
C SER A 64 -13.81 -38.05 -3.55
N GLY A 65 -13.58 -36.85 -2.99
CA GLY A 65 -12.50 -36.62 -2.00
C GLY A 65 -11.08 -36.72 -2.55
N VAL A 66 -10.89 -36.74 -3.88
CA VAL A 66 -9.54 -36.87 -4.49
C VAL A 66 -8.69 -35.62 -4.26
N PHE A 67 -9.30 -34.49 -3.83
CA PHE A 67 -8.60 -33.25 -3.48
C PHE A 67 -8.50 -32.99 -1.97
N ASP A 68 -8.88 -33.97 -1.12
CA ASP A 68 -8.68 -33.88 0.33
C ASP A 68 -7.23 -34.22 0.70
N SER A 69 -6.34 -33.25 0.60
CA SER A 69 -5.13 -33.24 1.41
C SER A 69 -4.58 -31.82 1.56
N HIS A 70 -4.67 -31.31 2.78
CA HIS A 70 -3.96 -30.16 3.32
C HIS A 70 -4.30 -28.77 2.77
N ASP A 71 -5.45 -28.20 3.21
CA ASP A 71 -5.51 -26.78 3.56
C ASP A 71 -6.89 -26.34 4.03
N SER A 72 -7.53 -27.13 4.93
CA SER A 72 -8.88 -26.85 5.44
C SER A 72 -8.99 -25.68 6.44
N TYR A 73 -7.89 -24.95 6.69
CA TYR A 73 -7.91 -23.84 7.65
C TYR A 73 -8.19 -22.47 7.02
N PHE A 74 -8.04 -22.35 5.70
CA PHE A 74 -8.24 -21.09 4.98
C PHE A 74 -9.64 -20.95 4.35
N ASP A 75 -10.30 -22.05 3.96
CA ASP A 75 -11.57 -21.97 3.22
C ASP A 75 -12.78 -21.58 4.07
N ASP A 76 -12.79 -21.89 5.38
CA ASP A 76 -13.96 -21.64 6.23
C ASP A 76 -14.12 -20.18 6.72
N HIS A 77 -13.11 -19.33 6.53
CA HIS A 77 -13.13 -17.95 7.04
C HIS A 77 -13.26 -16.86 5.97
N PHE A 78 -13.24 -17.20 4.68
CA PHE A 78 -13.18 -16.22 3.60
C PHE A 78 -14.40 -16.17 2.66
N GLU A 79 -15.43 -17.02 2.82
CA GLU A 79 -16.52 -17.08 1.83
C GLU A 79 -17.57 -15.95 1.89
N HIS A 80 -17.58 -15.06 2.86
CA HIS A 80 -18.57 -13.96 2.89
C HIS A 80 -18.00 -12.68 3.51
N ARG A 81 -17.49 -11.77 2.66
CA ARG A 81 -17.71 -10.31 2.82
C ARG A 81 -17.14 -9.54 1.64
N ASN A 82 -18.01 -9.23 0.70
CA ASN A 82 -17.80 -8.19 -0.31
C ASN A 82 -18.46 -6.87 0.13
N ASP A 83 -18.29 -6.47 1.37
CA ASP A 83 -18.74 -5.16 1.82
C ASP A 83 -17.49 -4.35 2.16
N ALA A 84 -17.22 -3.34 1.34
CA ALA A 84 -16.27 -2.28 1.63
C ALA A 84 -16.85 -1.46 2.80
N GLU A 85 -16.77 -1.98 4.01
CA GLU A 85 -17.06 -1.22 5.22
C GLU A 85 -15.93 -0.23 5.46
N SER A 86 -16.33 1.03 5.65
CA SER A 86 -15.47 2.13 6.07
C SER A 86 -14.71 1.73 7.33
N TYR A 87 -13.37 1.79 7.26
CA TYR A 87 -12.50 1.58 8.41
C TYR A 87 -12.79 2.65 9.47
N ASP A 88 -13.52 2.27 10.52
CA ASP A 88 -13.56 3.05 11.75
C ASP A 88 -12.35 2.65 12.61
N ASN A 89 -11.37 3.55 12.69
CA ASN A 89 -10.07 3.33 13.31
C ASN A 89 -10.11 3.51 14.85
N SER A 90 -11.28 3.61 15.45
CA SER A 90 -11.45 3.85 16.88
C SER A 90 -11.79 2.55 17.62
N ASN A 91 -10.78 1.91 18.18
CA ASN A 91 -10.90 0.87 19.21
C ASN A 91 -10.52 -0.57 18.80
N HIS A 92 -9.37 -0.74 18.18
CA HIS A 92 -8.73 -2.05 18.16
C HIS A 92 -8.20 -2.34 19.57
N GLY A 93 -8.70 -3.41 20.21
CA GLY A 93 -8.24 -3.85 21.52
C GLY A 93 -6.72 -4.14 21.52
N GLU A 94 -6.15 -4.40 22.70
CA GLU A 94 -4.72 -4.70 22.83
C GLU A 94 -4.28 -5.84 21.89
N THR A 95 -3.16 -5.63 21.18
CA THR A 95 -2.55 -6.64 20.29
C THR A 95 -2.00 -7.80 21.11
N THR A 96 -2.55 -9.01 20.92
CA THR A 96 -2.14 -10.23 21.65
C THR A 96 -1.31 -11.19 20.80
N ILE A 97 -0.87 -10.79 19.61
CA ILE A 97 0.06 -11.55 18.78
C ILE A 97 1.30 -11.92 19.61
N LYS A 98 1.70 -13.19 19.56
CA LYS A 98 2.88 -13.68 20.30
C LYS A 98 4.09 -12.79 20.02
N ARG A 99 4.67 -12.21 21.08
CA ARG A 99 5.92 -11.43 20.98
C ARG A 99 7.15 -12.33 21.05
N LEU A 100 8.18 -11.97 20.30
CA LEU A 100 9.54 -12.50 20.43
C LEU A 100 10.37 -11.59 21.33
N PRO A 101 11.44 -12.13 21.96
CA PRO A 101 12.45 -11.30 22.61
C PRO A 101 13.07 -10.32 21.61
N ASN A 102 13.23 -9.09 22.02
CA ASN A 102 13.91 -8.05 21.26
C ASN A 102 15.42 -8.32 21.12
N THR A 103 16.05 -7.72 20.14
CA THR A 103 17.47 -7.94 19.82
C THR A 103 18.10 -6.72 19.17
N ASP A 104 19.32 -6.38 19.57
CA ASP A 104 20.17 -5.36 18.97
C ASP A 104 21.04 -5.86 17.80
N LYS A 105 20.98 -7.19 17.52
CA LYS A 105 21.82 -7.84 16.52
C LYS A 105 21.35 -7.65 15.09
N VAL A 106 20.08 -7.31 14.91
CA VAL A 106 19.45 -7.09 13.61
C VAL A 106 19.12 -5.61 13.47
N LYS A 107 19.47 -5.04 12.33
CA LYS A 107 19.17 -3.65 12.01
C LYS A 107 18.74 -3.55 10.57
N LEU A 108 17.71 -2.75 10.31
CA LEU A 108 17.40 -2.27 8.97
C LEU A 108 18.47 -1.25 8.60
N ARG A 109 19.03 -1.41 7.42
CA ARG A 109 20.00 -0.48 6.82
C ARG A 109 19.53 -0.14 5.43
N TYR A 110 19.73 1.09 5.00
CA TYR A 110 19.53 1.52 3.65
C TYR A 110 20.85 1.97 3.02
N SER A 111 20.90 1.98 1.68
CA SER A 111 22.08 2.38 0.92
C SER A 111 21.87 3.77 0.34
N GLU A 112 22.85 4.66 0.51
CA GLU A 112 22.93 5.96 -0.14
C GLU A 112 23.38 5.84 -1.61
N THR A 113 23.84 4.65 -2.01
CA THR A 113 24.31 4.38 -3.35
C THR A 113 23.38 3.41 -4.07
N HIS A 114 23.32 3.54 -5.38
CA HIS A 114 22.52 2.69 -6.26
C HIS A 114 23.33 2.24 -7.47
N GLY A 115 22.87 1.16 -8.11
CA GLY A 115 23.39 0.69 -9.40
C GLY A 115 22.81 1.46 -10.58
N GLU A 116 22.81 0.83 -11.74
CA GLU A 116 22.11 1.34 -12.94
C GLU A 116 20.59 1.22 -12.76
N ALA A 117 19.84 2.11 -13.43
CA ALA A 117 18.40 2.07 -13.46
C ALA A 117 17.92 0.79 -14.16
N LEU A 118 16.96 0.13 -13.56
CA LEU A 118 16.35 -1.10 -14.02
C LEU A 118 15.08 -0.81 -14.83
N SER A 119 14.71 -1.71 -15.73
CA SER A 119 13.37 -1.72 -16.32
C SER A 119 12.34 -2.09 -15.25
N ILE A 120 11.07 -1.72 -15.47
CA ILE A 120 9.98 -2.07 -14.55
C ILE A 120 9.87 -3.58 -14.33
N GLN A 121 10.15 -4.39 -15.36
CA GLN A 121 10.15 -5.86 -15.27
C GLN A 121 11.26 -6.38 -14.35
N GLU A 122 12.46 -5.78 -14.44
CA GLU A 122 13.60 -6.13 -13.57
C GLU A 122 13.37 -5.68 -12.13
N VAL A 123 12.79 -4.49 -11.92
CA VAL A 123 12.36 -4.02 -10.59
C VAL A 123 11.38 -5.02 -9.98
N TYR A 124 10.37 -5.43 -10.74
CA TYR A 124 9.39 -6.41 -10.27
C TYR A 124 10.05 -7.74 -9.90
N GLN A 125 10.88 -8.31 -10.78
CA GLN A 125 11.58 -9.57 -10.52
C GLN A 125 12.50 -9.51 -9.31
N LYS A 126 13.12 -8.35 -9.05
CA LYS A 126 14.02 -8.12 -7.93
C LYS A 126 13.26 -8.03 -6.60
N VAL A 127 12.15 -7.29 -6.55
CA VAL A 127 11.50 -6.91 -5.29
C VAL A 127 10.30 -7.80 -4.94
N ASN A 128 9.53 -8.28 -5.93
CA ASN A 128 8.34 -9.09 -5.66
C ASN A 128 8.60 -10.31 -4.76
N PRO A 129 9.72 -11.07 -4.90
CA PRO A 129 9.99 -12.21 -4.03
C PRO A 129 10.15 -11.86 -2.54
N SER A 130 10.49 -10.61 -2.22
CA SER A 130 10.60 -10.09 -0.84
C SER A 130 9.31 -9.44 -0.33
N THR A 131 8.29 -9.30 -1.19
CA THR A 131 6.98 -8.75 -0.84
C THR A 131 6.04 -9.88 -0.44
N VAL A 132 5.41 -9.76 0.70
CA VAL A 132 4.59 -10.82 1.30
C VAL A 132 3.19 -10.30 1.66
N THR A 133 2.21 -11.22 1.69
CA THR A 133 0.89 -10.90 2.26
C THR A 133 0.94 -11.09 3.76
N VAL A 134 0.40 -10.13 4.50
CA VAL A 134 0.27 -10.15 5.96
C VAL A 134 -1.21 -10.26 6.30
N PHE A 135 -1.57 -11.27 7.10
CA PHE A 135 -2.90 -11.47 7.65
C PHE A 135 -2.87 -11.33 9.16
N ALA A 136 -3.77 -10.56 9.72
CA ALA A 136 -4.01 -10.53 11.16
C ALA A 136 -5.45 -10.95 11.46
N SER A 137 -5.61 -11.97 12.29
CA SER A 137 -6.91 -12.35 12.87
C SER A 137 -7.15 -11.50 14.10
N MET A 138 -8.25 -10.77 14.14
CA MET A 138 -8.60 -9.88 15.24
C MET A 138 -9.33 -10.60 16.36
N ASN A 139 -9.32 -10.00 17.56
CA ASN A 139 -10.00 -10.58 18.74
C ASN A 139 -11.53 -10.64 18.59
N ASP A 140 -12.11 -9.83 17.73
CA ASP A 140 -13.55 -9.80 17.42
C ASP A 140 -13.96 -10.80 16.33
N GLY A 141 -13.00 -11.57 15.79
CA GLY A 141 -13.21 -12.54 14.71
C GLY A 141 -13.16 -11.95 13.32
N SER A 142 -12.89 -10.66 13.17
CA SER A 142 -12.57 -10.04 11.88
C SER A 142 -11.13 -10.36 11.45
N ALA A 143 -10.77 -10.02 10.22
CA ALA A 143 -9.42 -10.20 9.71
C ALA A 143 -8.96 -8.96 8.95
N MET A 144 -7.70 -8.58 9.15
CA MET A 144 -7.02 -7.54 8.40
C MET A 144 -6.05 -8.16 7.41
N VAL A 145 -5.97 -7.58 6.22
CA VAL A 145 -5.06 -8.02 5.16
C VAL A 145 -4.25 -6.82 4.67
N GLY A 146 -2.96 -7.01 4.59
CA GLY A 146 -2.04 -6.02 4.04
C GLY A 146 -0.82 -6.70 3.41
N THR A 147 0.19 -5.91 3.21
CA THR A 147 1.47 -6.31 2.62
C THR A 147 2.59 -6.12 3.63
N GLY A 148 3.70 -6.82 3.45
CA GLY A 148 4.93 -6.63 4.20
C GLY A 148 6.15 -6.80 3.31
N VAL A 149 7.30 -6.33 3.79
CA VAL A 149 8.59 -6.39 3.10
C VAL A 149 9.58 -7.17 3.94
N ILE A 150 10.09 -8.29 3.41
CA ILE A 150 11.18 -9.05 4.04
C ILE A 150 12.47 -8.24 3.92
N PHE A 151 13.11 -7.90 5.03
CA PHE A 151 14.38 -7.15 5.02
C PHE A 151 15.58 -7.96 5.53
N THR A 152 15.36 -9.22 5.99
CA THR A 152 16.44 -10.14 6.31
C THR A 152 16.15 -11.54 5.80
N SER A 153 17.20 -12.28 5.42
CA SER A 153 17.07 -13.64 4.89
C SER A 153 16.60 -14.68 5.92
N ASP A 154 16.56 -14.32 7.19
CA ASP A 154 16.05 -15.16 8.27
C ASP A 154 14.61 -14.78 8.69
N GLY A 155 13.98 -13.81 8.00
CA GLY A 155 12.54 -13.58 8.03
C GLY A 155 12.03 -12.46 8.93
N TYR A 156 12.80 -11.39 9.12
CA TYR A 156 12.28 -10.14 9.65
C TYR A 156 11.52 -9.40 8.53
N ILE A 157 10.35 -8.88 8.86
CA ILE A 157 9.40 -8.28 7.92
C ILE A 157 8.93 -6.96 8.50
N LEU A 158 8.95 -5.92 7.67
CA LEU A 158 8.39 -4.61 7.95
C LEU A 158 7.00 -4.52 7.35
N THR A 159 6.05 -3.97 8.08
CA THR A 159 4.66 -3.70 7.64
C THR A 159 4.11 -2.48 8.38
N ASN A 160 2.86 -2.08 8.10
CA ASN A 160 2.20 -1.05 8.88
C ASN A 160 1.63 -1.58 10.19
N ALA A 161 1.56 -0.71 11.20
CA ALA A 161 0.96 -1.05 12.49
C ALA A 161 -0.54 -1.34 12.33
N HIS A 162 -1.29 -0.52 11.59
CA HIS A 162 -2.73 -0.71 11.40
C HIS A 162 -3.10 -2.05 10.75
N VAL A 163 -2.18 -2.72 10.05
CA VAL A 163 -2.42 -4.06 9.48
C VAL A 163 -2.50 -5.13 10.56
N ILE A 164 -1.83 -4.93 11.72
CA ILE A 164 -1.71 -5.96 12.77
C ILE A 164 -2.14 -5.48 14.16
N ALA A 165 -2.41 -4.20 14.36
CA ALA A 165 -2.87 -3.64 15.64
C ALA A 165 -4.21 -4.27 16.04
N GLY A 166 -4.37 -4.64 17.31
CA GLY A 166 -5.53 -5.37 17.82
C GLY A 166 -5.58 -6.85 17.41
N GLY A 167 -4.58 -7.35 16.69
CA GLY A 167 -4.53 -8.74 16.24
C GLY A 167 -4.28 -9.74 17.34
N ALA A 168 -4.97 -10.90 17.26
CA ALA A 168 -4.73 -12.07 18.09
C ALA A 168 -3.66 -13.00 17.51
N GLU A 169 -3.68 -13.18 16.21
CA GLU A 169 -2.74 -14.00 15.46
C GLU A 169 -2.32 -13.29 14.18
N CYS A 170 -1.08 -13.53 13.76
CA CYS A 170 -0.54 -12.99 12.52
C CYS A 170 0.06 -14.10 11.68
N TYR A 171 -0.22 -14.07 10.38
CA TYR A 171 0.28 -15.00 9.39
C TYR A 171 0.87 -14.25 8.20
N VAL A 172 1.88 -14.85 7.60
CA VAL A 172 2.57 -14.30 6.42
C VAL A 172 2.55 -15.33 5.31
N VAL A 173 2.06 -14.92 4.14
CA VAL A 173 2.11 -15.75 2.93
C VAL A 173 3.18 -15.19 1.99
N LEU A 174 4.17 -16.02 1.70
CA LEU A 174 5.25 -15.70 0.76
C LEU A 174 4.74 -15.69 -0.69
N ASP A 175 5.50 -15.08 -1.60
CA ASP A 175 5.26 -15.13 -3.04
C ASP A 175 5.11 -16.58 -3.56
N THR A 176 5.84 -17.53 -2.97
CA THR A 176 5.74 -18.96 -3.29
C THR A 176 4.45 -19.64 -2.82
N GLY A 177 3.58 -18.94 -2.10
CA GLY A 177 2.37 -19.48 -1.48
C GLY A 177 2.60 -20.16 -0.13
N LYS A 178 3.84 -20.26 0.36
CA LYS A 178 4.11 -20.80 1.70
C LYS A 178 3.59 -19.87 2.77
N ASN A 179 2.91 -20.45 3.73
CA ASN A 179 2.33 -19.77 4.88
C ASN A 179 3.15 -19.98 6.15
N TYR A 180 3.33 -18.93 6.95
CA TYR A 180 4.05 -18.96 8.21
C TYR A 180 3.31 -18.16 9.27
N ARG A 181 3.19 -18.70 10.47
CA ARG A 181 2.78 -17.91 11.62
C ARG A 181 3.87 -16.91 11.96
N ALA A 182 3.50 -15.65 12.11
CA ALA A 182 4.40 -14.58 12.47
C ALA A 182 4.32 -14.27 13.97
N SER A 183 5.40 -13.73 14.50
CA SER A 183 5.49 -13.20 15.86
C SER A 183 5.84 -11.72 15.78
N LEU A 184 5.35 -10.93 16.73
CA LEU A 184 5.60 -9.50 16.84
C LEU A 184 6.93 -9.23 17.53
N LEU A 185 7.73 -8.28 17.03
CA LEU A 185 8.84 -7.68 17.76
C LEU A 185 8.41 -6.37 18.41
N GLY A 186 7.89 -5.45 17.60
CA GLY A 186 7.41 -4.16 18.06
C GLY A 186 6.46 -3.54 17.04
N LEU A 187 5.61 -2.65 17.50
CA LEU A 187 4.75 -1.81 16.67
C LEU A 187 4.59 -0.43 17.32
N ASP A 188 4.35 0.55 16.49
CA ASP A 188 4.00 1.91 16.87
C ASP A 188 2.83 2.38 15.99
N GLU A 189 1.69 2.67 16.61
CA GLU A 189 0.47 3.05 15.92
C GLU A 189 0.49 4.52 15.44
N GLU A 190 1.25 5.39 16.12
CA GLU A 190 1.39 6.80 15.72
C GLU A 190 2.23 6.93 14.45
N LYS A 191 3.33 6.19 14.38
CA LYS A 191 4.23 6.16 13.21
C LYS A 191 3.78 5.15 12.16
N ASP A 192 2.74 4.37 12.44
CA ASP A 192 2.17 3.33 11.58
C ASP A 192 3.22 2.30 11.10
N LEU A 193 4.11 1.89 11.98
CA LEU A 193 5.19 0.93 11.70
C LEU A 193 5.09 -0.30 12.59
N ALA A 194 5.34 -1.47 12.03
CA ALA A 194 5.43 -2.72 12.76
C ALA A 194 6.50 -3.64 12.20
N VAL A 195 7.20 -4.36 13.10
CA VAL A 195 8.16 -5.39 12.75
C VAL A 195 7.69 -6.73 13.27
N ILE A 196 7.54 -7.68 12.34
CA ILE A 196 7.16 -9.07 12.63
C ILE A 196 8.25 -10.03 12.15
N LYS A 197 8.21 -11.26 12.64
CA LYS A 197 9.21 -12.30 12.36
C LYS A 197 8.56 -13.63 12.07
N ILE A 198 8.99 -14.27 10.99
CA ILE A 198 8.63 -15.66 10.67
C ILE A 198 9.81 -16.61 10.87
N ALA A 199 9.53 -17.88 11.20
CA ALA A 199 10.54 -18.91 11.39
C ALA A 199 10.95 -19.54 10.06
N ALA A 200 11.65 -18.78 9.20
CA ALA A 200 12.14 -19.22 7.90
C ALA A 200 13.60 -18.75 7.71
N LYS A 201 14.29 -19.35 6.74
CA LYS A 201 15.67 -19.03 6.39
C LYS A 201 15.86 -19.04 4.88
N GLY A 202 16.88 -18.33 4.40
CA GLY A 202 17.20 -18.26 2.99
C GLY A 202 16.13 -17.52 2.17
N LEU A 203 15.41 -16.61 2.83
CA LEU A 203 14.41 -15.78 2.18
C LEU A 203 15.08 -14.68 1.33
N PRO A 204 14.46 -14.29 0.22
CA PRO A 204 14.84 -13.09 -0.49
C PRO A 204 14.59 -11.87 0.40
N ALA A 205 15.61 -11.06 0.62
CA ALA A 205 15.51 -9.81 1.37
C ALA A 205 15.56 -8.63 0.41
N ALA A 206 14.68 -7.64 0.61
CA ALA A 206 14.69 -6.40 -0.16
C ALA A 206 15.93 -5.56 0.16
N GLU A 207 16.41 -4.83 -0.82
CA GLU A 207 17.36 -3.74 -0.61
C GLU A 207 16.58 -2.46 -0.30
N PHE A 208 17.07 -1.68 0.66
CA PHE A 208 16.49 -0.39 1.03
C PHE A 208 17.39 0.73 0.52
N GLY A 209 16.77 1.77 0.01
CA GLY A 209 17.43 2.96 -0.52
C GLY A 209 17.16 4.19 0.32
N ASP A 210 17.94 5.24 0.03
CA ASP A 210 17.79 6.54 0.67
C ASP A 210 16.56 7.27 0.11
N SER A 211 15.57 7.51 0.96
CA SER A 211 14.38 8.29 0.58
C SER A 211 14.65 9.78 0.49
N ASP A 212 15.70 10.28 1.15
CA ASP A 212 16.03 11.71 1.14
C ASP A 212 16.67 12.13 -0.19
N ALA A 213 17.18 11.14 -0.97
CA ALA A 213 17.68 11.36 -2.33
C ALA A 213 16.56 11.51 -3.38
N LEU A 214 15.29 11.23 -3.04
CA LEU A 214 14.16 11.36 -3.96
C LEU A 214 13.89 12.83 -4.30
N THR A 215 13.45 13.04 -5.53
CA THR A 215 12.97 14.34 -6.02
C THR A 215 11.56 14.21 -6.61
N VAL A 216 10.80 15.31 -6.59
CA VAL A 216 9.48 15.34 -7.23
C VAL A 216 9.63 15.09 -8.73
N GLY A 217 8.87 14.13 -9.25
CA GLY A 217 8.94 13.66 -10.63
C GLY A 217 9.69 12.34 -10.81
N ASP A 218 10.43 11.86 -9.80
CA ASP A 218 11.09 10.56 -9.87
C ASP A 218 10.08 9.43 -10.03
N THR A 219 10.38 8.51 -10.93
CA THR A 219 9.55 7.32 -11.12
C THR A 219 9.64 6.40 -9.92
N VAL A 220 8.49 5.97 -9.43
CA VAL A 220 8.37 5.01 -8.34
C VAL A 220 7.35 3.91 -8.69
N TYR A 221 7.52 2.77 -8.04
CA TYR A 221 6.67 1.60 -8.20
C TYR A 221 6.15 1.18 -6.82
N ALA A 222 4.95 0.64 -6.79
CA ALA A 222 4.41 0.00 -5.60
C ALA A 222 4.07 -1.45 -5.91
N ILE A 223 4.43 -2.37 -5.01
CA ILE A 223 4.01 -3.76 -5.08
C ILE A 223 3.17 -4.06 -3.84
N GLY A 224 2.04 -4.74 -4.04
CA GLY A 224 1.17 -5.10 -2.94
C GLY A 224 0.30 -6.31 -3.26
N ASN A 225 -0.47 -6.71 -2.26
CA ASN A 225 -1.33 -7.88 -2.30
C ASN A 225 -2.79 -7.48 -2.03
N PRO A 226 -3.40 -6.63 -2.90
CA PRO A 226 -4.77 -6.22 -2.73
C PRO A 226 -5.70 -7.44 -2.75
N LEU A 227 -6.68 -7.47 -1.85
CA LEU A 227 -7.60 -8.60 -1.68
C LEU A 227 -6.93 -9.94 -1.29
N GLY A 228 -5.71 -9.89 -0.73
CA GLY A 228 -5.04 -11.07 -0.21
C GLY A 228 -4.33 -11.92 -1.26
N VAL A 229 -4.46 -13.24 -1.14
CA VAL A 229 -3.65 -14.21 -1.89
C VAL A 229 -3.98 -14.23 -3.39
N GLU A 230 -5.20 -13.85 -3.79
CA GLU A 230 -5.67 -13.94 -5.18
C GLU A 230 -5.02 -12.91 -6.11
N LEU A 231 -4.75 -11.70 -5.60
CA LEU A 231 -4.13 -10.62 -6.37
C LEU A 231 -2.70 -10.29 -5.91
N ARG A 232 -1.97 -11.31 -5.42
CA ARG A 232 -0.58 -11.15 -4.99
C ARG A 232 0.31 -10.59 -6.10
N GLY A 233 1.27 -9.75 -5.68
CA GLY A 233 2.27 -9.20 -6.58
C GLY A 233 1.69 -8.21 -7.58
N THR A 234 0.59 -7.53 -7.23
CA THR A 234 0.11 -6.44 -8.07
C THR A 234 1.12 -5.30 -8.04
N LEU A 235 1.64 -4.94 -9.22
CA LEU A 235 2.54 -3.81 -9.41
C LEU A 235 1.75 -2.62 -9.97
N THR A 236 1.98 -1.46 -9.38
CA THR A 236 1.52 -0.17 -9.92
C THR A 236 2.71 0.77 -10.08
N ASP A 237 2.63 1.71 -11.02
CA ASP A 237 3.65 2.69 -11.28
C ASP A 237 3.11 4.12 -11.11
N GLY A 238 4.03 5.04 -10.87
CA GLY A 238 3.74 6.45 -10.72
C GLY A 238 5.01 7.26 -10.55
N ILE A 239 4.83 8.46 -10.02
CA ILE A 239 5.94 9.36 -9.69
C ILE A 239 5.84 9.82 -8.22
N VAL A 240 6.93 10.32 -7.70
CA VAL A 240 6.95 11.13 -6.49
C VAL A 240 6.21 12.44 -6.80
N SER A 241 5.05 12.64 -6.17
CA SER A 241 4.23 13.85 -6.36
C SER A 241 4.62 14.97 -5.40
N ALA A 242 5.07 14.61 -4.20
CA ALA A 242 5.64 15.52 -3.19
C ALA A 242 6.53 14.73 -2.22
N ILE A 243 7.48 15.43 -1.59
CA ILE A 243 8.33 14.91 -0.50
C ILE A 243 8.13 15.77 0.74
N ASN A 244 8.43 15.20 1.91
CA ASN A 244 8.31 15.90 3.20
C ASN A 244 6.94 16.57 3.38
N ARG A 245 5.87 15.84 3.01
CA ARG A 245 4.51 16.34 3.13
C ARG A 245 4.01 16.03 4.55
N ASP A 246 3.88 17.07 5.36
CA ASP A 246 3.23 16.94 6.65
C ASP A 246 1.73 16.78 6.46
N VAL A 247 1.22 15.68 6.94
CA VAL A 247 -0.18 15.29 6.81
C VAL A 247 -0.72 14.93 8.17
N ASP A 248 -1.86 15.54 8.53
CA ASP A 248 -2.59 15.18 9.73
C ASP A 248 -3.39 13.88 9.47
N VAL A 249 -3.12 12.89 10.29
CA VAL A 249 -3.81 11.60 10.30
C VAL A 249 -4.36 11.37 11.70
N ASP A 250 -5.66 11.55 11.89
CA ASP A 250 -6.34 11.38 13.18
C ASP A 250 -5.70 12.21 14.33
N GLY A 251 -5.26 13.43 14.03
CA GLY A 251 -4.60 14.33 15.00
C GLY A 251 -3.11 14.08 15.21
N ILE A 252 -2.51 13.16 14.43
CA ILE A 252 -1.08 12.86 14.44
C ILE A 252 -0.47 13.38 13.14
N THR A 253 0.52 14.26 13.23
CA THR A 253 1.24 14.73 12.03
C THR A 253 2.30 13.71 11.62
N MET A 254 2.20 13.23 10.39
CA MET A 254 3.17 12.35 9.76
C MET A 254 3.82 13.05 8.55
N THR A 255 5.14 12.98 8.45
CA THR A 255 5.88 13.47 7.27
C THR A 255 6.03 12.35 6.27
N LEU A 256 5.40 12.47 5.10
CA LEU A 256 5.22 11.38 4.14
C LEU A 256 5.73 11.75 2.74
N ILE A 257 6.05 10.71 1.95
CA ILE A 257 6.21 10.80 0.50
C ILE A 257 4.83 10.70 -0.12
N GLN A 258 4.47 11.64 -0.99
CA GLN A 258 3.24 11.56 -1.80
C GLN A 258 3.55 10.97 -3.17
N THR A 259 2.71 10.06 -3.66
CA THR A 259 2.82 9.46 -4.99
C THR A 259 1.44 9.38 -5.66
N ASN A 260 1.45 9.35 -6.99
CA ASN A 260 0.24 9.06 -7.77
C ASN A 260 0.18 7.59 -8.23
N ALA A 261 1.14 6.75 -7.82
CA ALA A 261 1.00 5.30 -8.00
C ALA A 261 -0.31 4.84 -7.36
N ALA A 262 -1.04 3.98 -8.05
CA ALA A 262 -2.34 3.51 -7.54
C ALA A 262 -2.13 2.65 -6.29
N LEU A 263 -2.55 3.16 -5.14
CA LEU A 263 -2.54 2.46 -3.86
C LEU A 263 -3.97 2.08 -3.47
N ASN A 264 -4.12 0.87 -2.94
CA ASN A 264 -5.37 0.32 -2.41
C ASN A 264 -5.11 -0.27 -1.02
N SER A 265 -6.16 -0.55 -0.26
CA SER A 265 -6.05 -1.08 1.12
C SER A 265 -5.09 -2.25 1.27
N GLY A 266 -4.98 -3.13 0.28
CA GLY A 266 -4.04 -4.26 0.30
C GLY A 266 -2.57 -3.90 0.03
N ASN A 267 -2.25 -2.67 -0.42
CA ASN A 267 -0.86 -2.22 -0.60
C ASN A 267 -0.24 -1.68 0.70
N SER A 268 -1.04 -1.45 1.75
CA SER A 268 -0.56 -1.00 3.06
C SER A 268 0.50 -1.95 3.62
N GLY A 269 1.63 -1.40 4.06
CA GLY A 269 2.80 -2.15 4.53
C GLY A 269 3.72 -2.66 3.41
N GLY A 270 3.31 -2.51 2.14
CA GLY A 270 4.11 -2.86 0.97
C GLY A 270 5.15 -1.80 0.59
N PRO A 271 6.11 -2.15 -0.27
CA PRO A 271 7.18 -1.26 -0.67
C PRO A 271 6.73 -0.18 -1.65
N LEU A 272 7.21 1.06 -1.45
CA LEU A 272 7.42 2.05 -2.49
C LEU A 272 8.87 1.91 -2.97
N ILE A 273 9.08 1.78 -4.28
CA ILE A 273 10.33 1.30 -4.86
C ILE A 273 10.83 2.32 -5.89
N ASN A 274 12.12 2.63 -5.86
CA ASN A 274 12.76 3.47 -6.88
C ASN A 274 13.14 2.66 -8.15
N VAL A 275 13.61 3.35 -9.18
CA VAL A 275 14.03 2.73 -10.45
C VAL A 275 15.26 1.80 -10.32
N TYR A 276 15.92 1.76 -9.18
CA TYR A 276 17.05 0.86 -8.89
C TYR A 276 16.61 -0.43 -8.17
N GLY A 277 15.30 -0.59 -7.95
CA GLY A 277 14.75 -1.72 -7.21
C GLY A 277 15.09 -1.70 -5.73
N GLN A 278 15.19 -0.50 -5.15
CA GLN A 278 15.38 -0.29 -3.71
C GLN A 278 14.09 0.23 -3.10
N VAL A 279 13.74 -0.25 -1.91
CA VAL A 279 12.60 0.22 -1.13
C VAL A 279 12.95 1.55 -0.49
N VAL A 280 12.25 2.61 -0.86
CA VAL A 280 12.46 3.97 -0.38
C VAL A 280 11.33 4.44 0.55
N GLY A 281 10.22 3.70 0.61
CA GLY A 281 9.11 4.00 1.50
C GLY A 281 8.25 2.77 1.76
N ILE A 282 7.40 2.86 2.78
CA ILE A 282 6.37 1.88 3.10
C ILE A 282 5.01 2.51 2.83
N ASN A 283 4.27 1.96 1.88
CA ASN A 283 2.95 2.46 1.50
C ASN A 283 2.00 2.41 2.70
N THR A 284 1.22 3.46 2.91
CA THR A 284 0.20 3.51 3.96
C THR A 284 -1.11 4.07 3.42
N MET A 285 -2.23 3.48 3.85
CA MET A 285 -3.59 3.91 3.54
C MET A 285 -4.33 4.46 4.75
N LYS A 286 -3.63 4.65 5.89
CA LYS A 286 -4.22 5.18 7.12
C LYS A 286 -4.95 6.52 6.92
N MET A 287 -4.57 7.26 5.88
CA MET A 287 -5.13 8.57 5.52
C MET A 287 -6.52 8.54 4.86
N GLY A 288 -6.98 7.38 4.39
CA GLY A 288 -8.25 7.27 3.64
C GLY A 288 -9.49 7.12 4.52
N SER A 289 -9.34 6.86 5.82
CA SER A 289 -10.45 6.43 6.68
C SER A 289 -11.35 7.57 7.18
N SER A 290 -10.87 8.82 7.25
CA SER A 290 -11.66 9.94 7.75
C SER A 290 -12.35 10.79 6.68
N SER A 291 -11.98 10.62 5.40
CA SER A 291 -12.64 11.34 4.31
C SER A 291 -13.51 10.40 3.49
N THR A 292 -14.79 10.71 3.40
CA THR A 292 -15.79 10.05 2.53
C THR A 292 -15.47 10.13 1.03
N VAL A 293 -14.28 10.61 0.66
CA VAL A 293 -13.83 10.80 -0.72
C VAL A 293 -12.46 10.15 -0.88
N SER A 294 -12.42 8.97 -1.46
CA SER A 294 -11.19 8.42 -2.04
C SER A 294 -10.76 9.34 -3.19
N VAL A 295 -9.67 10.07 -3.01
CA VAL A 295 -9.12 10.92 -4.06
C VAL A 295 -8.16 10.10 -4.89
N GLU A 296 -8.58 9.71 -6.09
CA GLU A 296 -7.71 9.01 -7.04
C GLU A 296 -6.41 9.79 -7.29
N GLY A 297 -5.27 9.10 -7.28
CA GLY A 297 -3.95 9.71 -7.51
C GLY A 297 -3.32 10.37 -6.29
N LEU A 298 -3.85 10.17 -5.09
CA LEU A 298 -3.22 10.55 -3.82
C LEU A 298 -2.83 9.30 -3.03
N GLY A 299 -1.61 8.85 -3.18
CA GLY A 299 -1.00 7.79 -2.39
C GLY A 299 0.07 8.36 -1.47
N PHE A 300 0.32 7.68 -0.35
CA PHE A 300 1.32 8.09 0.62
C PHE A 300 2.20 6.92 1.05
N ALA A 301 3.46 7.23 1.36
CA ALA A 301 4.40 6.24 1.89
C ALA A 301 5.26 6.87 3.00
N ILE A 302 5.54 6.07 4.01
CA ILE A 302 6.42 6.41 5.13
C ILE A 302 7.87 6.31 4.63
N PRO A 303 8.66 7.40 4.67
CA PRO A 303 10.02 7.40 4.10
C PRO A 303 10.98 6.55 4.94
N ILE A 304 11.88 5.81 4.29
CA ILE A 304 12.80 4.90 4.97
C ILE A 304 13.92 5.64 5.69
N ALA A 305 14.53 6.67 5.10
CA ALA A 305 15.68 7.35 5.69
C ALA A 305 15.35 7.94 7.06
N SER A 306 14.22 8.66 7.16
CA SER A 306 13.79 9.28 8.41
C SER A 306 13.26 8.29 9.45
N THR A 307 12.85 7.08 9.05
CA THR A 307 12.21 6.10 9.95
C THR A 307 13.08 4.88 10.27
N ALA A 308 14.25 4.72 9.62
CA ALA A 308 15.11 3.56 9.85
C ALA A 308 15.53 3.40 11.32
N TYR A 309 15.76 4.49 12.05
CA TYR A 309 16.09 4.42 13.48
C TYR A 309 14.90 3.90 14.30
N MET A 310 13.66 4.34 13.99
CA MET A 310 12.42 3.89 14.65
C MET A 310 12.23 2.37 14.46
N ILE A 311 12.44 1.88 13.23
CA ILE A 311 12.36 0.45 12.91
C ILE A 311 13.40 -0.34 13.73
N ASN A 312 14.62 0.21 13.87
CA ASN A 312 15.67 -0.41 14.67
C ASN A 312 15.33 -0.42 16.16
N ASP A 313 14.65 0.61 16.66
CA ASP A 313 14.16 0.66 18.03
C ASP A 313 13.05 -0.36 18.27
N LEU A 314 12.10 -0.51 17.35
CA LEU A 314 11.07 -1.56 17.41
C LEU A 314 11.68 -2.97 17.47
N ILE A 315 12.82 -3.18 16.80
CA ILE A 315 13.54 -4.47 16.86
C ILE A 315 14.25 -4.63 18.18
N ALA A 316 14.92 -3.59 18.67
CA ALA A 316 15.80 -3.64 19.84
C ALA A 316 15.02 -3.58 21.16
N TYR A 317 13.92 -2.84 21.20
CA TYR A 317 13.21 -2.53 22.45
C TYR A 317 11.72 -2.90 22.39
N GLY A 318 11.14 -3.04 21.19
CA GLY A 318 9.72 -3.30 20.99
C GLY A 318 8.85 -2.05 20.93
N GLU A 319 9.46 -0.89 21.15
CA GLU A 319 8.86 0.44 21.13
C GLU A 319 9.89 1.45 20.62
N ILE A 320 9.46 2.61 20.16
CA ILE A 320 10.35 3.67 19.67
C ILE A 320 10.92 4.43 20.87
N HIS A 321 12.25 4.48 20.95
CA HIS A 321 12.98 5.27 21.95
C HIS A 321 13.63 6.47 21.25
N GLY A 322 13.62 7.59 21.91
CA GLY A 322 14.48 8.72 21.52
C GLY A 322 13.93 9.54 20.34
N GLU A 323 12.64 9.87 20.33
CA GLU A 323 12.22 11.07 19.60
C GLU A 323 13.08 12.23 20.13
N VAL A 324 13.93 12.76 19.26
CA VAL A 324 14.72 13.96 19.58
C VAL A 324 13.75 15.12 19.61
N MET A 325 13.21 15.40 20.79
CA MET A 325 12.40 16.60 21.00
C MET A 325 13.33 17.74 21.37
N ILE A 326 13.20 18.86 20.64
CA ILE A 326 13.91 20.09 21.01
C ILE A 326 13.38 20.62 22.36
N GLY A 327 12.20 20.15 22.77
CA GLY A 327 11.56 20.55 24.03
C GLY A 327 11.00 21.96 23.96
N VAL A 328 10.46 22.36 22.79
CA VAL A 328 9.75 23.60 22.59
C VAL A 328 8.36 23.33 22.01
N SER A 329 7.36 24.06 22.51
CA SER A 329 6.06 24.14 21.84
C SER A 329 5.97 25.45 21.07
N VAL A 330 5.45 25.35 19.83
CA VAL A 330 5.31 26.51 18.95
C VAL A 330 3.85 26.71 18.55
N GLN A 331 3.49 27.96 18.27
CA GLN A 331 2.18 28.26 17.70
C GLN A 331 2.10 27.68 16.27
N ILE A 332 1.05 26.92 15.96
CA ILE A 332 0.87 26.25 14.65
C ILE A 332 0.77 27.28 13.51
N ALA A 333 0.12 28.42 13.73
CA ALA A 333 0.04 29.48 12.73
C ALA A 333 1.28 30.37 12.80
N PRO A 334 2.06 30.50 11.72
CA PRO A 334 3.22 31.35 11.69
C PRO A 334 2.79 32.85 11.90
N VAL A 335 3.63 33.63 12.58
CA VAL A 335 3.43 35.08 12.80
C VAL A 335 4.29 35.87 11.82
N THR A 336 3.78 36.99 11.33
CA THR A 336 4.57 37.91 10.51
C THR A 336 5.20 38.94 11.45
N LEU A 337 6.52 39.05 11.43
CA LEU A 337 7.29 40.02 12.17
C LEU A 337 7.16 41.42 11.53
N ASP A 338 7.52 42.44 12.26
CA ASP A 338 7.54 43.87 11.76
C ASP A 338 8.52 44.01 10.56
N SER A 339 9.49 43.13 10.44
CA SER A 339 10.39 43.04 9.27
C SER A 339 9.72 42.52 7.99
N GLY A 340 8.51 41.98 8.07
CA GLY A 340 7.81 41.29 7.00
C GLY A 340 8.21 39.83 6.85
N GLU A 341 9.09 39.29 7.68
CA GLU A 341 9.49 37.89 7.72
C GLU A 341 8.47 37.04 8.47
N THR A 342 8.35 35.77 8.10
CA THR A 342 7.48 34.81 8.77
C THR A 342 8.29 34.03 9.79
N ALA A 343 7.79 33.90 11.02
CA ALA A 343 8.45 33.17 12.11
C ALA A 343 7.45 32.27 12.84
N LEU A 344 7.95 31.26 13.52
CA LEU A 344 7.19 30.48 14.49
C LEU A 344 7.33 31.12 15.87
N LEU A 345 6.21 31.31 16.54
CA LEU A 345 6.20 31.83 17.92
C LEU A 345 6.38 30.66 18.89
N VAL A 346 7.44 30.68 19.66
CA VAL A 346 7.67 29.70 20.75
C VAL A 346 6.69 30.08 21.89
N MET A 347 5.90 29.08 22.31
CA MET A 347 4.87 29.22 23.34
C MET A 347 5.35 28.72 24.70
N ASP A 348 6.21 27.69 24.69
CA ASP A 348 6.76 27.10 25.90
C ASP A 348 8.08 26.40 25.57
N VAL A 349 8.99 26.36 26.54
CA VAL A 349 10.29 25.68 26.47
C VAL A 349 10.40 24.74 27.67
N THR A 350 10.63 23.45 27.41
CA THR A 350 10.77 22.46 28.47
C THR A 350 12.04 22.74 29.29
N PRO A 351 11.95 23.04 30.60
CA PRO A 351 13.12 23.33 31.43
C PRO A 351 14.10 22.16 31.46
N GLY A 352 15.39 22.43 31.21
CA GLY A 352 16.45 21.41 31.14
C GLY A 352 16.40 20.57 29.87
N GLY A 353 15.52 20.86 28.91
CA GLY A 353 15.51 20.25 27.60
C GLY A 353 16.51 20.86 26.62
N PRO A 354 16.75 20.23 25.46
CA PRO A 354 17.73 20.72 24.47
C PRO A 354 17.48 22.16 24.01
N GLY A 355 16.22 22.57 23.92
CA GLY A 355 15.86 23.95 23.56
C GLY A 355 16.28 24.96 24.63
N ASP A 356 16.03 24.66 25.91
CA ASP A 356 16.46 25.48 27.05
C ASP A 356 17.99 25.54 27.17
N GLU A 357 18.65 24.38 27.06
CA GLU A 357 20.12 24.29 27.05
C GLU A 357 20.73 24.99 25.83
N GLY A 358 20.03 24.99 24.68
CA GLY A 358 20.39 25.72 23.47
C GLY A 358 20.10 27.22 23.51
N GLY A 359 19.45 27.72 24.58
CA GLY A 359 19.16 29.12 24.78
C GLY A 359 17.91 29.65 24.07
N ILE A 360 16.98 28.75 23.67
CA ILE A 360 15.64 29.19 23.20
C ILE A 360 14.85 29.66 24.40
N GLN A 361 14.26 30.86 24.28
CA GLN A 361 13.44 31.49 25.33
C GLN A 361 12.07 31.87 24.79
#